data_baa9266fb459dda0ed04e26c5e84972d
#
_entry.id   baa9266fb459dda0ed04e26c5e84972d
#
_cell.length_a   1.000
_cell.length_b   1.000
_cell.length_c   1.000
_cell.angle_alpha   90.00
_cell.angle_beta   90.00
_cell.angle_gamma   90.00
#
_symmetry.space_group_name_H-M   'P 1'
#
loop_
_entity.id
_entity.type
_entity.pdbx_description
1 polymer ?
#
loop_
_entity_poly.entity_id
_entity_poly.type
_entity_poly.pdbx_seq_one_letter_code
_entity_poly.pdbx_strand_id
1 'polypeptide(L)'
;MSALPLLRLSFGLRPFGRLVLLVLLSCAGVLGVWAQQDPAFVHYWRIEPQWNPAAAGRSPQLTVSGAVQTHATGYSQAGSTMWAGADMAFRFGGVDHGVGAMFTNDAIGLFSHKRFALQYALHRNWFGGRFSLGVQADMLQEGIDGGKADLNDANDPAFPASQLNGSRFDLSAGASYDRPQFGLSASVLHLTAPTVEWDDTHRMKVKNMLNFAAHYNIRPDESLYSIIPSAMLRSDFADWRVDLTLRGEYAYEKRRLFGGINYAPGRSVALLFGGTLRGLDIAYSYEAFTSGLGLGAGQHEISLIYRLPIDLGKKGRNLHRSVRWL
;
A
#
# COMPACT_ATOMS: atom_id res chain seq x y z
N MET A 1 7.63 46.02 33.81
CA MET A 1 8.50 45.15 33.00
C MET A 1 8.37 43.74 33.55
N SER A 2 7.47 42.97 33.03
CA SER A 2 7.15 41.62 33.46
C SER A 2 7.69 40.63 32.41
N ALA A 3 8.64 39.78 32.83
CA ALA A 3 9.26 38.77 32.00
C ALA A 3 8.28 37.61 31.80
N LEU A 4 8.02 37.24 30.55
CA LEU A 4 7.32 36.02 30.16
C LEU A 4 8.19 34.78 30.48
N PRO A 5 7.62 33.71 31.07
CA PRO A 5 8.35 32.47 31.25
C PRO A 5 8.39 31.71 29.92
N LEU A 6 9.59 31.46 29.42
CA LEU A 6 9.87 30.55 28.31
C LEU A 6 9.51 29.11 28.75
N LEU A 7 8.46 28.56 28.17
CA LEU A 7 8.11 27.13 28.29
C LEU A 7 9.26 26.29 27.70
N ARG A 8 10.10 25.71 28.56
CA ARG A 8 11.04 24.66 28.17
C ARG A 8 10.26 23.37 27.95
N LEU A 9 9.88 23.09 26.72
CA LEU A 9 9.45 21.77 26.29
C LEU A 9 10.69 20.87 26.23
N SER A 10 11.04 20.24 27.33
CA SER A 10 12.03 19.16 27.36
C SER A 10 11.34 17.88 26.91
N PHE A 11 11.31 17.61 25.61
CA PHE A 11 11.01 16.29 25.09
C PHE A 11 12.14 15.34 25.48
N GLY A 12 12.00 14.69 26.62
CA GLY A 12 12.86 13.60 27.05
C GLY A 12 12.59 12.35 26.19
N LEU A 13 13.05 12.35 24.95
CA LEU A 13 13.08 11.14 24.14
C LEU A 13 13.96 10.11 24.88
N ARG A 14 13.35 9.00 25.31
CA ARG A 14 14.07 7.85 25.87
C ARG A 14 15.14 7.40 24.86
N PRO A 15 16.25 6.79 25.26
CA PRO A 15 17.40 6.48 24.39
C PRO A 15 16.99 5.74 23.10
N PHE A 16 15.96 4.95 23.15
CA PHE A 16 15.37 4.28 21.98
C PHE A 16 14.83 5.27 20.92
N GLY A 17 14.16 6.35 21.34
CA GLY A 17 13.66 7.38 20.41
C GLY A 17 14.79 8.18 19.73
N ARG A 18 15.93 8.38 20.42
CA ARG A 18 17.11 9.01 19.83
C ARG A 18 17.79 8.11 18.80
N LEU A 19 17.85 6.81 19.06
CA LEU A 19 18.40 5.82 18.13
C LEU A 19 17.56 5.74 16.84
N VAL A 20 16.24 5.71 16.98
CA VAL A 20 15.32 5.72 15.83
C VAL A 20 15.46 7.01 15.01
N LEU A 21 15.59 8.17 15.66
CA LEU A 21 15.81 9.45 14.97
C LEU A 21 17.15 9.49 14.24
N LEU A 22 18.23 8.95 14.84
CA LEU A 22 19.54 8.87 14.21
C LEU A 22 19.58 7.91 13.03
N VAL A 23 18.88 6.78 13.10
CA VAL A 23 18.74 5.84 11.98
C VAL A 23 17.94 6.49 10.84
N LEU A 24 16.88 7.23 11.14
CA LEU A 24 16.09 7.97 10.14
C LEU A 24 16.89 9.09 9.46
N LEU A 25 17.77 9.78 10.21
CA LEU A 25 18.63 10.82 9.66
C LEU A 25 19.82 10.27 8.85
N SER A 26 20.31 9.08 9.15
CA SER A 26 21.40 8.45 8.39
C SER A 26 20.96 7.88 7.03
N CYS A 27 19.67 7.63 6.84
CA CYS A 27 19.11 7.17 5.56
C CYS A 27 18.91 8.31 4.51
N ALA A 28 19.19 9.57 4.86
CA ALA A 28 18.91 10.73 4.01
C ALA A 28 19.94 10.99 2.89
N GLY A 29 20.88 10.10 2.63
CA GLY A 29 22.10 10.39 1.83
C GLY A 29 22.32 9.63 0.54
N VAL A 30 21.31 9.00 -0.10
CA VAL A 30 21.53 8.27 -1.38
C VAL A 30 20.65 8.82 -2.49
N LEU A 31 21.25 9.59 -3.38
CA LEU A 31 20.66 10.05 -4.64
C LEU A 31 21.05 9.05 -5.76
N GLY A 32 20.14 8.18 -6.13
CA GLY A 32 20.27 7.33 -7.31
C GLY A 32 18.94 7.30 -8.05
N VAL A 33 18.93 7.77 -9.31
CA VAL A 33 17.77 7.69 -10.21
C VAL A 33 17.93 6.44 -11.03
N TRP A 34 16.98 5.51 -10.92
CA TRP A 34 16.72 4.37 -11.83
C TRP A 34 16.03 3.23 -11.06
N ALA A 35 14.74 3.08 -11.21
CA ALA A 35 14.14 1.76 -11.02
C ALA A 35 12.67 1.75 -11.44
N GLN A 36 12.26 0.73 -12.16
CA GLN A 36 10.88 0.30 -12.18
C GLN A 36 10.52 -0.16 -10.77
N GLN A 37 9.78 0.67 -10.06
CA GLN A 37 9.24 0.33 -8.74
C GLN A 37 7.76 0.06 -8.90
N ASP A 38 7.25 -0.91 -8.14
CA ASP A 38 5.81 -1.10 -7.98
C ASP A 38 5.14 0.21 -7.56
N PRO A 39 3.87 0.42 -7.96
CA PRO A 39 3.13 1.63 -7.63
C PRO A 39 3.18 1.96 -6.15
N ALA A 40 3.53 3.20 -5.84
CA ALA A 40 3.67 3.71 -4.49
C ALA A 40 2.52 4.65 -4.15
N PHE A 41 1.56 4.16 -3.39
CA PHE A 41 0.44 4.96 -2.88
C PHE A 41 0.82 5.70 -1.60
N VAL A 42 0.35 6.95 -1.47
CA VAL A 42 0.51 7.76 -0.24
C VAL A 42 -0.23 7.12 0.93
N HIS A 43 -1.42 6.55 0.67
CA HIS A 43 -2.23 5.86 1.68
C HIS A 43 -1.87 4.38 1.84
N TYR A 44 -0.58 3.99 1.80
CA TYR A 44 -0.10 2.60 1.86
C TYR A 44 -0.67 1.79 3.04
N TRP A 45 -0.95 2.43 4.18
CA TRP A 45 -1.52 1.76 5.36
C TRP A 45 -3.00 1.40 5.21
N ARG A 46 -3.72 2.01 4.26
CA ARG A 46 -5.14 1.72 4.00
C ARG A 46 -5.33 0.55 3.07
N ILE A 47 -4.40 0.39 2.13
CA ILE A 47 -4.44 -0.62 1.07
C ILE A 47 -3.27 -1.61 1.23
N GLU A 48 -2.96 -1.99 2.46
CA GLU A 48 -1.84 -2.87 2.76
C GLU A 48 -1.82 -4.18 1.95
N PRO A 49 -2.96 -4.84 1.63
CA PRO A 49 -2.97 -6.01 0.75
C PRO A 49 -2.31 -5.78 -0.62
N GLN A 50 -2.21 -4.54 -1.10
CA GLN A 50 -1.55 -4.18 -2.36
C GLN A 50 -0.07 -4.57 -2.37
N TRP A 51 0.61 -4.46 -1.22
CA TRP A 51 2.05 -4.67 -1.10
C TRP A 51 2.43 -5.75 -0.06
N ASN A 52 1.49 -6.25 0.75
CA ASN A 52 1.76 -7.28 1.77
C ASN A 52 0.62 -8.30 1.82
N PRO A 53 0.82 -9.54 1.33
CA PRO A 53 -0.21 -10.56 1.35
C PRO A 53 -0.64 -11.00 2.77
N ALA A 54 0.19 -10.77 3.80
CA ALA A 54 -0.17 -11.06 5.19
C ALA A 54 -1.32 -10.16 5.72
N ALA A 55 -1.67 -9.11 4.99
CA ALA A 55 -2.78 -8.23 5.34
C ALA A 55 -4.15 -8.73 4.88
N ALA A 56 -4.21 -9.71 3.97
CA ALA A 56 -5.46 -10.28 3.47
C ALA A 56 -6.27 -10.91 4.61
N GLY A 57 -7.58 -10.58 4.70
CA GLY A 57 -8.46 -11.09 5.75
C GLY A 57 -8.13 -10.61 7.16
N ARG A 58 -7.45 -9.48 7.30
CA ARG A 58 -7.20 -8.87 8.62
C ARG A 58 -8.50 -8.43 9.30
N SER A 59 -9.48 -7.99 8.52
CA SER A 59 -10.83 -7.69 8.97
C SER A 59 -11.71 -8.95 8.98
N PRO A 60 -12.61 -9.15 9.99
CA PRO A 60 -13.59 -10.22 9.95
C PRO A 60 -14.70 -9.99 8.91
N GLN A 61 -14.75 -8.83 8.28
CA GLN A 61 -15.71 -8.44 7.26
C GLN A 61 -15.12 -8.63 5.88
N LEU A 62 -15.96 -8.89 4.87
CA LEU A 62 -15.51 -8.74 3.49
C LEU A 62 -15.15 -7.29 3.26
N THR A 63 -13.88 -7.04 2.97
CA THR A 63 -13.35 -5.71 2.65
C THR A 63 -13.21 -5.61 1.13
N VAL A 64 -13.85 -4.63 0.54
CA VAL A 64 -13.65 -4.25 -0.87
C VAL A 64 -12.97 -2.90 -0.86
N SER A 65 -11.87 -2.78 -1.56
CA SER A 65 -11.06 -1.57 -1.57
C SER A 65 -10.54 -1.25 -2.97
N GLY A 66 -10.31 0.02 -3.21
CA GLY A 66 -9.76 0.50 -4.45
C GLY A 66 -9.00 1.80 -4.24
N ALA A 67 -8.03 2.05 -5.11
CA ALA A 67 -7.29 3.30 -5.17
C ALA A 67 -6.99 3.65 -6.62
N VAL A 68 -7.03 4.93 -6.92
CA VAL A 68 -6.62 5.50 -8.21
C VAL A 68 -5.65 6.62 -7.92
N GLN A 69 -4.56 6.64 -8.69
CA GLN A 69 -3.52 7.64 -8.61
C GLN A 69 -3.25 8.17 -10.01
N THR A 70 -3.26 9.51 -10.19
CA THR A 70 -2.87 10.16 -11.44
C THR A 70 -1.49 10.75 -11.27
N HIS A 71 -0.58 10.42 -12.17
CA HIS A 71 0.80 10.89 -12.10
C HIS A 71 0.95 12.24 -12.81
N ALA A 72 1.88 13.06 -12.31
CA ALA A 72 2.40 14.26 -12.96
C ALA A 72 1.35 15.08 -13.73
N THR A 73 0.32 15.51 -13.04
CA THR A 73 -0.79 16.30 -13.61
C THR A 73 -0.24 17.52 -14.36
N GLY A 74 -0.65 17.69 -15.61
CA GLY A 74 -0.15 18.77 -16.48
C GLY A 74 0.82 18.32 -17.57
N TYR A 75 1.28 17.07 -17.56
CA TYR A 75 2.07 16.49 -18.62
C TYR A 75 1.22 15.58 -19.51
N SER A 76 1.42 15.67 -20.84
CA SER A 76 0.83 14.71 -21.77
C SER A 76 1.42 13.33 -21.50
N GLN A 77 0.58 12.28 -21.46
CA GLN A 77 0.97 10.89 -21.19
C GLN A 77 1.50 10.62 -19.76
N ALA A 78 1.15 11.46 -18.80
CA ALA A 78 1.60 11.31 -17.40
C ALA A 78 1.24 9.97 -16.75
N GLY A 79 0.20 9.31 -17.23
CA GLY A 79 -0.18 7.98 -16.77
C GLY A 79 -1.07 7.97 -15.54
N SER A 80 -1.49 6.77 -15.16
CA SER A 80 -2.30 6.54 -13.97
C SER A 80 -2.10 5.12 -13.46
N THR A 81 -2.23 4.99 -12.15
CA THR A 81 -2.28 3.70 -11.47
C THR A 81 -3.67 3.46 -10.91
N MET A 82 -4.22 2.29 -11.13
CA MET A 82 -5.46 1.83 -10.53
C MET A 82 -5.22 0.51 -9.81
N TRP A 83 -5.68 0.41 -8.59
CA TRP A 83 -5.68 -0.80 -7.80
C TRP A 83 -7.08 -1.09 -7.27
N ALA A 84 -7.49 -2.35 -7.29
CA ALA A 84 -8.72 -2.82 -6.70
C ALA A 84 -8.47 -4.16 -6.03
N GLY A 85 -9.05 -4.38 -4.85
CA GLY A 85 -8.90 -5.62 -4.10
C GLY A 85 -10.14 -5.94 -3.28
N ALA A 86 -10.29 -7.24 -3.00
CA ALA A 86 -11.27 -7.73 -2.05
C ALA A 86 -10.62 -8.83 -1.21
N ASP A 87 -10.84 -8.77 0.09
CA ASP A 87 -10.32 -9.75 1.02
C ASP A 87 -11.34 -10.06 2.13
N MET A 88 -11.25 -11.26 2.69
CA MET A 88 -12.12 -11.71 3.75
C MET A 88 -11.42 -12.69 4.67
N ALA A 89 -11.83 -12.69 5.94
CA ALA A 89 -11.40 -13.69 6.91
C ALA A 89 -12.39 -14.85 7.00
N PHE A 90 -11.86 -16.04 7.30
CA PHE A 90 -12.65 -17.18 7.71
C PHE A 90 -11.89 -17.96 8.80
N ARG A 91 -12.60 -18.75 9.59
CA ARG A 91 -12.00 -19.56 10.64
C ARG A 91 -12.11 -21.04 10.30
N PHE A 92 -10.96 -21.71 10.32
CA PHE A 92 -10.87 -23.14 10.07
C PHE A 92 -9.82 -23.78 10.98
N GLY A 93 -10.11 -24.94 11.55
CA GLY A 93 -9.17 -25.64 12.45
C GLY A 93 -8.75 -24.86 13.69
N GLY A 94 -9.57 -23.89 14.16
CA GLY A 94 -9.22 -23.03 15.31
C GLY A 94 -8.27 -21.90 14.99
N VAL A 95 -7.86 -21.73 13.72
CA VAL A 95 -6.97 -20.67 13.22
C VAL A 95 -7.78 -19.72 12.34
N ASP A 96 -7.44 -18.44 12.39
CA ASP A 96 -8.01 -17.43 11.51
C ASP A 96 -7.20 -17.40 10.21
N HIS A 97 -7.90 -17.47 9.08
CA HIS A 97 -7.35 -17.44 7.73
C HIS A 97 -7.85 -16.21 6.99
N GLY A 98 -7.07 -15.72 6.06
CA GLY A 98 -7.43 -14.67 5.12
C GLY A 98 -7.29 -15.14 3.69
N VAL A 99 -8.22 -14.76 2.84
CA VAL A 99 -8.10 -14.89 1.38
C VAL A 99 -8.38 -13.56 0.75
N GLY A 100 -7.70 -13.28 -0.35
CA GLY A 100 -7.87 -12.04 -1.09
C GLY A 100 -7.62 -12.24 -2.57
N ALA A 101 -8.20 -11.34 -3.35
CA ALA A 101 -7.92 -11.20 -4.78
C ALA A 101 -7.74 -9.72 -5.08
N MET A 102 -6.80 -9.40 -5.94
CA MET A 102 -6.57 -8.01 -6.34
C MET A 102 -6.16 -7.90 -7.81
N PHE A 103 -6.37 -6.71 -8.31
CA PHE A 103 -5.95 -6.28 -9.63
C PHE A 103 -5.26 -4.93 -9.53
N THR A 104 -4.12 -4.79 -10.22
CA THR A 104 -3.42 -3.51 -10.41
C THR A 104 -3.27 -3.27 -11.90
N ASN A 105 -3.48 -2.04 -12.32
CA ASN A 105 -3.14 -1.56 -13.66
C ASN A 105 -2.37 -0.26 -13.49
N ASP A 106 -1.13 -0.28 -13.93
CA ASP A 106 -0.23 0.86 -13.90
C ASP A 106 0.19 1.18 -15.33
N ALA A 107 -0.15 2.38 -15.80
CA ALA A 107 0.14 2.83 -17.13
C ALA A 107 0.94 4.12 -17.06
N ILE A 108 2.20 4.08 -17.49
CA ILE A 108 3.13 5.21 -17.46
C ILE A 108 3.83 5.34 -18.81
N GLY A 109 3.55 6.41 -19.54
CA GLY A 109 4.12 6.64 -20.87
C GLY A 109 3.78 5.50 -21.83
N LEU A 110 4.81 4.81 -22.31
CA LEU A 110 4.69 3.69 -23.25
C LEU A 110 4.43 2.36 -22.57
N PHE A 111 4.63 2.25 -21.26
CA PHE A 111 4.58 1.01 -20.52
C PHE A 111 3.23 0.81 -19.82
N SER A 112 2.77 -0.43 -19.78
CA SER A 112 1.62 -0.85 -18.99
C SER A 112 1.95 -2.10 -18.20
N HIS A 113 1.75 -2.02 -16.88
CA HIS A 113 1.97 -3.12 -15.94
C HIS A 113 0.62 -3.53 -15.36
N LYS A 114 0.18 -4.75 -15.63
CA LYS A 114 -1.04 -5.30 -15.05
C LYS A 114 -0.69 -6.49 -14.17
N ARG A 115 -1.25 -6.53 -12.98
CA ARG A 115 -1.04 -7.61 -12.03
C ARG A 115 -2.39 -8.11 -11.51
N PHE A 116 -2.66 -9.40 -11.69
CA PHE A 116 -3.72 -10.11 -11.02
C PHE A 116 -3.12 -10.97 -9.92
N ALA A 117 -3.65 -10.91 -8.73
CA ALA A 117 -3.10 -11.65 -7.61
C ALA A 117 -4.18 -12.35 -6.79
N LEU A 118 -3.83 -13.54 -6.30
CA LEU A 118 -4.58 -14.27 -5.30
C LEU A 118 -3.73 -14.38 -4.04
N GLN A 119 -4.33 -14.07 -2.91
CA GLN A 119 -3.66 -14.00 -1.62
C GLN A 119 -4.24 -15.00 -0.64
N TYR A 120 -3.36 -15.55 0.19
CA TYR A 120 -3.72 -16.37 1.32
C TYR A 120 -2.88 -15.97 2.53
N ALA A 121 -3.52 -15.80 3.68
CA ALA A 121 -2.87 -15.45 4.92
C ALA A 121 -3.32 -16.33 6.09
N LEU A 122 -2.40 -16.55 7.03
CA LEU A 122 -2.64 -17.17 8.32
C LEU A 122 -2.49 -16.13 9.43
N HIS A 123 -3.42 -16.10 10.36
CA HIS A 123 -3.40 -15.16 11.47
C HIS A 123 -3.46 -15.90 12.79
N ARG A 124 -2.56 -15.54 13.71
CA ARG A 124 -2.50 -16.14 15.04
C ARG A 124 -2.22 -15.08 16.10
N ASN A 125 -2.96 -15.13 17.17
CA ASN A 125 -2.65 -14.30 18.33
C ASN A 125 -1.44 -14.89 19.06
N TRP A 126 -0.38 -14.09 19.17
CA TRP A 126 0.88 -14.48 19.79
C TRP A 126 1.53 -13.28 20.46
N PHE A 127 2.16 -13.48 21.63
CA PHE A 127 2.83 -12.43 22.40
C PHE A 127 1.99 -11.15 22.62
N GLY A 128 0.68 -11.30 22.84
CA GLY A 128 -0.22 -10.17 23.06
C GLY A 128 -0.52 -9.30 21.84
N GLY A 129 -0.20 -9.78 20.65
CA GLY A 129 -0.51 -9.18 19.36
C GLY A 129 -1.00 -10.22 18.36
N ARG A 130 -1.34 -9.78 17.16
CA ARG A 130 -1.72 -10.62 16.03
C ARG A 130 -0.53 -10.76 15.09
N PHE A 131 -0.01 -11.95 14.98
CA PHE A 131 1.00 -12.33 14.00
C PHE A 131 0.32 -12.88 12.76
N SER A 132 0.78 -12.47 11.58
CA SER A 132 0.23 -12.90 10.30
C SER A 132 1.34 -13.27 9.34
N LEU A 133 1.13 -14.34 8.58
CA LEU A 133 1.98 -14.75 7.46
C LEU A 133 1.11 -14.85 6.21
N GLY A 134 1.61 -14.39 5.08
CA GLY A 134 0.88 -14.40 3.83
C GLY A 134 1.74 -14.83 2.65
N VAL A 135 1.08 -15.45 1.69
CA VAL A 135 1.65 -15.78 0.39
C VAL A 135 0.71 -15.29 -0.71
N GLN A 136 1.26 -15.00 -1.86
CA GLN A 136 0.53 -14.49 -3.01
C GLN A 136 1.04 -15.14 -4.28
N ALA A 137 0.10 -15.48 -5.15
CA ALA A 137 0.35 -15.93 -6.51
C ALA A 137 -0.09 -14.83 -7.47
N ASP A 138 0.82 -14.40 -8.34
CA ASP A 138 0.64 -13.31 -9.27
C ASP A 138 0.66 -13.79 -10.72
N MET A 139 -0.19 -13.19 -11.55
CA MET A 139 -0.06 -13.18 -12.99
C MET A 139 0.29 -11.76 -13.42
N LEU A 140 1.52 -11.57 -13.86
CA LEU A 140 2.03 -10.31 -14.38
C LEU A 140 1.78 -10.26 -15.89
N GLN A 141 1.32 -9.11 -16.38
CA GLN A 141 1.23 -8.80 -17.78
C GLN A 141 1.89 -7.45 -18.03
N GLU A 142 3.00 -7.50 -18.74
CA GLU A 142 3.79 -6.33 -19.09
C GLU A 142 3.57 -5.99 -20.55
N GLY A 143 3.32 -4.71 -20.83
CA GLY A 143 3.10 -4.22 -22.17
C GLY A 143 3.96 -3.02 -22.50
N ILE A 144 4.36 -2.92 -23.77
CA ILE A 144 4.99 -1.73 -24.36
C ILE A 144 4.20 -1.34 -25.62
N ASP A 145 3.84 -0.08 -25.73
CA ASP A 145 3.12 0.48 -26.87
C ASP A 145 4.04 1.46 -27.63
N GLY A 146 4.79 0.94 -28.57
CA GLY A 146 5.71 1.74 -29.38
C GLY A 146 5.00 2.75 -30.31
N GLY A 147 3.71 2.53 -30.62
CA GLY A 147 2.92 3.49 -31.38
C GLY A 147 2.68 4.83 -30.68
N LYS A 148 2.93 4.89 -29.36
CA LYS A 148 2.90 6.13 -28.56
C LYS A 148 4.25 6.83 -28.47
N ALA A 149 5.31 6.21 -28.97
CA ALA A 149 6.64 6.81 -28.97
C ALA A 149 6.70 7.95 -30.00
N ASP A 150 7.17 9.12 -29.59
CA ASP A 150 7.50 10.21 -30.49
C ASP A 150 8.94 9.98 -30.99
N LEU A 151 9.05 9.24 -32.10
CA LEU A 151 10.33 8.82 -32.66
C LEU A 151 10.79 9.79 -33.76
N ASN A 152 12.04 10.24 -33.70
CA ASN A 152 12.66 10.96 -34.79
C ASN A 152 12.90 10.06 -36.04
N ASP A 153 13.05 8.75 -35.81
CA ASP A 153 13.11 7.72 -36.87
C ASP A 153 12.03 6.68 -36.61
N ALA A 154 11.02 6.63 -37.46
CA ALA A 154 9.89 5.72 -37.36
C ALA A 154 10.29 4.23 -37.49
N ASN A 155 11.52 3.93 -37.93
CA ASN A 155 12.03 2.56 -38.07
C ASN A 155 13.09 2.22 -37.00
N ASP A 156 13.18 2.95 -35.90
CA ASP A 156 14.10 2.63 -34.81
C ASP A 156 13.82 1.23 -34.25
N PRO A 157 14.73 0.26 -34.41
CA PRO A 157 14.53 -1.11 -33.94
C PRO A 157 14.49 -1.24 -32.42
N ALA A 158 14.83 -0.19 -31.67
CA ALA A 158 14.74 -0.17 -30.21
C ALA A 158 13.27 -0.09 -29.71
N PHE A 159 12.34 0.30 -30.58
CA PHE A 159 10.91 0.40 -30.25
C PHE A 159 10.07 -0.47 -31.17
N PRO A 160 9.15 -1.26 -30.64
CA PRO A 160 8.24 -2.05 -31.47
C PRO A 160 7.28 -1.13 -32.22
N ALA A 161 7.01 -1.43 -33.50
CA ALA A 161 6.07 -0.66 -34.32
C ALA A 161 4.61 -0.76 -33.86
N SER A 162 4.28 -1.75 -32.98
CA SER A 162 2.95 -2.02 -32.44
C SER A 162 3.03 -2.33 -30.95
N GLN A 163 1.86 -2.45 -30.33
CA GLN A 163 1.77 -2.86 -28.93
C GLN A 163 2.18 -4.34 -28.77
N LEU A 164 3.16 -4.59 -27.90
CA LEU A 164 3.59 -5.91 -27.48
C LEU A 164 3.18 -6.17 -26.03
N ASN A 165 2.82 -7.42 -25.72
CA ASN A 165 2.46 -7.85 -24.38
C ASN A 165 3.11 -9.19 -24.07
N GLY A 166 3.61 -9.33 -22.85
CA GLY A 166 4.12 -10.59 -22.32
C GLY A 166 3.51 -10.88 -20.95
N SER A 167 3.37 -12.13 -20.59
CA SER A 167 2.82 -12.54 -19.29
C SER A 167 3.70 -13.56 -18.62
N ARG A 168 3.81 -13.48 -17.29
CA ARG A 168 4.56 -14.44 -16.46
C ARG A 168 3.86 -14.63 -15.12
N PHE A 169 4.01 -15.83 -14.58
CA PHE A 169 3.61 -16.18 -13.22
C PHE A 169 4.70 -15.73 -12.25
N ASP A 170 4.27 -15.30 -11.06
CA ASP A 170 5.17 -14.86 -10.00
C ASP A 170 4.60 -15.19 -8.61
N LEU A 171 5.44 -15.07 -7.60
CA LEU A 171 5.10 -15.34 -6.21
C LEU A 171 5.54 -14.18 -5.33
N SER A 172 4.80 -13.94 -4.25
CA SER A 172 5.14 -12.95 -3.23
C SER A 172 4.85 -13.51 -1.84
N ALA A 173 5.55 -13.01 -0.83
CA ALA A 173 5.35 -13.42 0.56
C ALA A 173 5.44 -12.22 1.50
N GLY A 174 4.79 -12.33 2.66
CA GLY A 174 4.83 -11.29 3.65
C GLY A 174 4.51 -11.77 5.05
N ALA A 175 4.82 -10.91 6.02
CA ALA A 175 4.54 -11.10 7.43
C ALA A 175 4.09 -9.80 8.05
N SER A 176 3.29 -9.86 9.10
CA SER A 176 2.97 -8.71 9.93
C SER A 176 2.79 -9.09 11.38
N TYR A 177 2.99 -8.11 12.25
CA TYR A 177 2.73 -8.20 13.67
C TYR A 177 2.05 -6.93 14.15
N ASP A 178 0.83 -7.04 14.62
CA ASP A 178 -0.02 -5.93 15.00
C ASP A 178 -0.40 -6.00 16.48
N ARG A 179 -0.22 -4.88 17.16
CA ARG A 179 -0.73 -4.59 18.51
C ARG A 179 -1.59 -3.33 18.49
N PRO A 180 -2.39 -3.08 19.53
CA PRO A 180 -3.16 -1.83 19.61
C PRO A 180 -2.30 -0.57 19.54
N GLN A 181 -1.05 -0.63 20.02
CA GLN A 181 -0.14 0.51 20.07
C GLN A 181 0.77 0.62 18.85
N PHE A 182 1.14 -0.48 18.22
CA PHE A 182 2.06 -0.46 17.08
C PHE A 182 1.83 -1.63 16.12
N GLY A 183 2.24 -1.44 14.88
CA GLY A 183 2.28 -2.51 13.88
C GLY A 183 3.58 -2.47 13.10
N LEU A 184 4.03 -3.67 12.72
CA LEU A 184 5.17 -3.93 11.86
C LEU A 184 4.74 -4.84 10.74
N SER A 185 5.13 -4.52 9.51
CA SER A 185 4.80 -5.30 8.33
C SER A 185 6.00 -5.38 7.41
N ALA A 186 6.24 -6.55 6.83
CA ALA A 186 7.30 -6.77 5.86
C ALA A 186 6.80 -7.68 4.74
N SER A 187 7.24 -7.43 3.52
CA SER A 187 6.97 -8.30 2.38
C SER A 187 8.09 -8.27 1.35
N VAL A 188 8.17 -9.35 0.60
CA VAL A 188 8.96 -9.42 -0.63
C VAL A 188 8.01 -9.77 -1.76
N LEU A 189 7.85 -8.85 -2.71
CA LEU A 189 7.12 -9.09 -3.94
C LEU A 189 8.10 -9.58 -5.01
N HIS A 190 7.56 -10.25 -6.02
CA HIS A 190 8.32 -10.73 -7.17
C HIS A 190 9.47 -11.68 -6.78
N LEU A 191 9.17 -12.67 -5.91
CA LEU A 191 10.15 -13.63 -5.41
C LEU A 191 10.83 -14.43 -6.53
N THR A 192 10.12 -14.73 -7.63
CA THR A 192 10.68 -15.46 -8.75
C THR A 192 11.48 -14.58 -9.70
N ALA A 193 11.38 -13.24 -9.55
CA ALA A 193 12.04 -12.25 -10.41
C ALA A 193 11.93 -12.62 -11.91
N PRO A 194 10.71 -12.81 -12.44
CA PRO A 194 10.54 -13.38 -13.77
C PRO A 194 11.04 -12.44 -14.86
N THR A 195 11.52 -13.02 -15.96
CA THR A 195 11.79 -12.27 -17.18
C THR A 195 10.56 -12.37 -18.08
N VAL A 196 9.93 -11.24 -18.36
CA VAL A 196 8.86 -11.11 -19.33
C VAL A 196 9.47 -10.87 -20.70
N GLU A 197 9.17 -11.73 -21.63
CA GLU A 197 9.58 -11.63 -23.03
C GLU A 197 8.38 -11.16 -23.83
N TRP A 198 8.55 -10.09 -24.60
CA TRP A 198 7.55 -9.56 -25.52
C TRP A 198 7.70 -10.13 -26.92
N ASP A 199 8.98 -10.29 -27.36
CA ASP A 199 9.40 -10.95 -28.59
C ASP A 199 10.83 -11.49 -28.43
N ASP A 200 11.45 -11.97 -29.51
CA ASP A 200 12.81 -12.53 -29.51
C ASP A 200 13.89 -11.51 -29.10
N THR A 201 13.62 -10.21 -29.24
CA THR A 201 14.58 -9.11 -29.01
C THR A 201 14.27 -8.29 -27.76
N HIS A 202 12.99 -8.17 -27.40
CA HIS A 202 12.55 -7.31 -26.30
C HIS A 202 12.14 -8.15 -25.09
N ARG A 203 12.84 -7.94 -23.98
CA ARG A 203 12.57 -8.62 -22.70
C ARG A 203 12.80 -7.68 -21.53
N MET A 204 12.04 -7.86 -20.47
CA MET A 204 12.15 -7.11 -19.24
C MET A 204 12.25 -8.05 -18.05
N LYS A 205 13.23 -7.82 -17.17
CA LYS A 205 13.35 -8.55 -15.91
C LYS A 205 12.62 -7.79 -14.83
N VAL A 206 11.61 -8.41 -14.23
CA VAL A 206 10.94 -7.88 -13.04
C VAL A 206 11.86 -8.09 -11.84
N LYS A 207 12.06 -7.03 -11.04
CA LYS A 207 12.95 -7.09 -9.88
C LYS A 207 12.17 -7.44 -8.62
N ASN A 208 12.85 -8.13 -7.68
CA ASN A 208 12.29 -8.32 -6.34
C ASN A 208 12.06 -6.95 -5.68
N MET A 209 10.94 -6.78 -4.97
CA MET A 209 10.62 -5.58 -4.23
C MET A 209 10.48 -5.91 -2.75
N LEU A 210 11.37 -5.34 -1.93
CA LEU A 210 11.30 -5.41 -0.47
C LEU A 210 10.45 -4.24 0.03
N ASN A 211 9.48 -4.53 0.88
CA ASN A 211 8.66 -3.55 1.57
C ASN A 211 8.74 -3.77 3.08
N PHE A 212 8.88 -2.70 3.82
CA PHE A 212 8.82 -2.71 5.27
C PHE A 212 8.03 -1.50 5.74
N ALA A 213 7.04 -1.71 6.61
CA ALA A 213 6.27 -0.63 7.20
C ALA A 213 6.18 -0.77 8.71
N ALA A 214 6.18 0.37 9.39
CA ALA A 214 5.98 0.46 10.83
C ALA A 214 5.07 1.63 11.16
N HIS A 215 4.24 1.47 12.18
CA HIS A 215 3.46 2.56 12.73
C HIS A 215 3.36 2.47 14.24
N TYR A 216 3.12 3.61 14.88
CA TYR A 216 2.87 3.67 16.31
C TYR A 216 1.63 4.54 16.58
N ASN A 217 0.70 4.04 17.38
CA ASN A 217 -0.52 4.73 17.75
C ASN A 217 -0.36 5.39 19.13
N ILE A 218 -0.24 6.71 19.13
CA ILE A 218 -0.19 7.53 20.33
C ILE A 218 -1.61 7.98 20.62
N ARG A 219 -2.26 7.31 21.56
CA ARG A 219 -3.61 7.62 21.99
C ARG A 219 -3.63 7.90 23.48
N PRO A 220 -3.89 9.14 23.90
CA PRO A 220 -4.14 9.44 25.32
C PRO A 220 -5.34 8.66 25.85
N ASP A 221 -5.33 8.36 27.14
CA ASP A 221 -6.42 7.63 27.79
C ASP A 221 -7.74 8.37 27.58
N GLU A 222 -8.80 7.62 27.28
CA GLU A 222 -10.16 8.13 27.02
C GLU A 222 -10.28 9.14 25.88
N SER A 223 -9.23 9.33 25.07
CA SER A 223 -9.23 10.30 23.98
C SER A 223 -9.91 9.75 22.72
N LEU A 224 -10.68 10.61 22.07
CA LEU A 224 -11.21 10.35 20.72
C LEU A 224 -10.18 10.64 19.63
N TYR A 225 -9.04 11.23 19.99
CA TYR A 225 -7.96 11.60 19.10
C TYR A 225 -6.77 10.68 19.26
N SER A 226 -6.10 10.38 18.17
CA SER A 226 -4.82 9.71 18.16
C SER A 226 -3.86 10.37 17.16
N ILE A 227 -2.57 10.26 17.45
CA ILE A 227 -1.50 10.68 16.54
C ILE A 227 -0.75 9.42 16.12
N ILE A 228 -0.60 9.22 14.84
CA ILE A 228 -0.05 7.99 14.29
C ILE A 228 1.12 8.33 13.36
N PRO A 229 2.36 8.43 13.89
CA PRO A 229 3.55 8.38 13.07
C PRO A 229 3.67 7.00 12.42
N SER A 230 4.05 6.98 11.14
CA SER A 230 4.31 5.75 10.40
C SER A 230 5.41 5.97 9.37
N ALA A 231 6.08 4.89 9.00
CA ALA A 231 7.12 4.89 8.00
C ALA A 231 6.94 3.69 7.08
N MET A 232 7.23 3.86 5.81
CA MET A 232 7.31 2.80 4.83
C MET A 232 8.64 2.90 4.08
N LEU A 233 9.33 1.78 4.00
CA LEU A 233 10.55 1.60 3.23
C LEU A 233 10.25 0.64 2.08
N ARG A 234 10.64 1.01 0.87
CA ARG A 234 10.56 0.19 -0.33
C ARG A 234 11.92 0.15 -1.00
N SER A 235 12.31 -1.01 -1.52
CA SER A 235 13.57 -1.17 -2.24
C SER A 235 13.50 -2.29 -3.26
N ASP A 236 14.07 -2.06 -4.43
CA ASP A 236 14.39 -3.10 -5.43
C ASP A 236 15.86 -3.55 -5.33
N PHE A 237 16.50 -3.30 -4.17
CA PHE A 237 17.93 -3.51 -3.85
C PHE A 237 18.90 -2.62 -4.64
N ALA A 238 18.42 -1.85 -5.60
CA ALA A 238 19.22 -0.85 -6.33
C ALA A 238 18.87 0.57 -5.89
N ASP A 239 17.61 0.84 -5.61
CA ASP A 239 17.11 2.12 -5.12
C ASP A 239 16.23 1.92 -3.86
N TRP A 240 16.10 3.00 -3.09
CA TRP A 240 15.35 3.03 -1.84
C TRP A 240 14.37 4.20 -1.84
N ARG A 241 13.14 3.94 -1.45
CA ARG A 241 12.14 4.96 -1.14
C ARG A 241 11.71 4.84 0.31
N VAL A 242 11.77 5.95 1.03
CA VAL A 242 11.25 6.07 2.39
C VAL A 242 10.09 7.05 2.37
N ASP A 243 8.95 6.65 2.90
CA ASP A 243 7.77 7.50 3.08
C ASP A 243 7.52 7.64 4.59
N LEU A 244 7.65 8.86 5.12
CA LEU A 244 7.40 9.20 6.51
C LEU A 244 6.04 9.90 6.61
N THR A 245 5.11 9.32 7.36
CA THR A 245 3.75 9.86 7.48
C THR A 245 3.45 10.21 8.93
N LEU A 246 2.93 11.40 9.14
CA LEU A 246 2.35 11.80 10.42
C LEU A 246 0.88 12.14 10.19
N ARG A 247 -0.02 11.40 10.85
CA ARG A 247 -1.46 11.63 10.75
C ARG A 247 -2.10 11.77 12.11
N GLY A 248 -3.06 12.69 12.21
CA GLY A 248 -4.01 12.79 13.30
C GLY A 248 -5.30 12.07 12.91
N GLU A 249 -5.89 11.31 13.82
CA GLU A 249 -7.14 10.59 13.62
C GLU A 249 -8.13 10.95 14.74
N TYR A 250 -9.37 11.25 14.36
CA TYR A 250 -10.50 11.41 15.24
C TYR A 250 -11.47 10.25 15.00
N ALA A 251 -11.80 9.51 16.05
CA ALA A 251 -12.71 8.38 15.97
C ALA A 251 -13.81 8.50 17.02
N TYR A 252 -15.07 8.59 16.58
CA TYR A 252 -16.24 8.62 17.41
C TYR A 252 -17.31 7.68 16.84
N GLU A 253 -17.71 6.66 17.59
CA GLU A 253 -18.62 5.59 17.17
C GLU A 253 -18.15 4.94 15.84
N LYS A 254 -18.96 5.07 14.77
CA LYS A 254 -18.66 4.55 13.42
C LYS A 254 -18.05 5.60 12.50
N ARG A 255 -17.78 6.80 13.00
CA ARG A 255 -17.22 7.90 12.21
C ARG A 255 -15.73 8.02 12.49
N ARG A 256 -14.96 8.10 11.43
CA ARG A 256 -13.52 8.36 11.51
C ARG A 256 -13.23 9.54 10.59
N LEU A 257 -12.39 10.44 11.05
CA LEU A 257 -11.80 11.51 10.25
C LEU A 257 -10.31 11.47 10.49
N PHE A 258 -9.53 11.68 9.47
CA PHE A 258 -8.09 11.81 9.62
C PHE A 258 -7.53 12.85 8.65
N GLY A 259 -6.39 13.40 9.02
CA GLY A 259 -5.61 14.29 8.18
C GLY A 259 -4.14 14.21 8.57
N GLY A 260 -3.27 14.52 7.64
CA GLY A 260 -1.85 14.42 7.89
C GLY A 260 -0.98 14.85 6.73
N ILE A 261 0.30 14.59 6.90
CA ILE A 261 1.35 14.85 5.92
C ILE A 261 2.17 13.59 5.68
N ASN A 262 2.61 13.40 4.46
CA ASN A 262 3.62 12.42 4.09
C ASN A 262 4.84 13.17 3.54
N TYR A 263 6.02 12.72 3.89
CA TYR A 263 7.29 13.22 3.38
C TYR A 263 8.15 12.09 2.87
N ALA A 264 8.47 12.13 1.58
CA ALA A 264 9.43 11.23 0.96
C ALA A 264 10.73 12.01 0.69
N PRO A 265 11.79 11.81 1.48
CA PRO A 265 13.04 12.57 1.36
C PRO A 265 13.61 12.55 -0.06
N GLY A 266 13.92 13.75 -0.58
CA GLY A 266 14.46 13.93 -1.92
C GLY A 266 13.49 13.65 -3.07
N ARG A 267 12.19 13.39 -2.80
CA ARG A 267 11.18 13.07 -3.81
C ARG A 267 9.96 13.98 -3.73
N SER A 268 9.25 14.01 -2.58
CA SER A 268 7.95 14.66 -2.52
C SER A 268 7.48 14.99 -1.10
N VAL A 269 6.46 15.83 -1.03
CA VAL A 269 5.64 16.08 0.15
C VAL A 269 4.18 15.90 -0.25
N ALA A 270 3.37 15.22 0.58
CA ALA A 270 1.95 15.09 0.34
C ALA A 270 1.12 15.55 1.53
N LEU A 271 -0.02 16.14 1.21
CA LEU A 271 -1.13 16.38 2.15
C LEU A 271 -2.15 15.27 1.96
N LEU A 272 -2.68 14.75 3.06
CA LEU A 272 -3.64 13.66 3.04
C LEU A 272 -4.78 13.92 4.02
N PHE A 273 -5.98 13.49 3.65
CA PHE A 273 -7.14 13.52 4.51
C PHE A 273 -8.17 12.47 4.08
N GLY A 274 -9.05 12.12 4.98
CA GLY A 274 -10.10 11.17 4.70
C GLY A 274 -11.03 10.95 5.89
N GLY A 275 -12.00 10.09 5.68
CA GLY A 275 -12.96 9.77 6.73
C GLY A 275 -14.00 8.76 6.29
N THR A 276 -14.86 8.37 7.24
CA THR A 276 -15.97 7.44 7.01
C THR A 276 -17.25 8.22 6.73
N LEU A 277 -17.83 8.01 5.56
CA LEU A 277 -19.12 8.56 5.17
C LEU A 277 -20.09 7.42 4.85
N ARG A 278 -21.14 7.26 5.68
CA ARG A 278 -22.20 6.23 5.50
C ARG A 278 -21.63 4.81 5.33
N GLY A 279 -20.56 4.47 6.04
CA GLY A 279 -19.92 3.15 5.99
C GLY A 279 -18.87 2.98 4.89
N LEU A 280 -18.72 3.97 4.00
CA LEU A 280 -17.66 4.03 3.01
C LEU A 280 -16.50 4.88 3.57
N ASP A 281 -15.31 4.31 3.63
CA ASP A 281 -14.09 5.03 4.01
C ASP A 281 -13.45 5.64 2.76
N ILE A 282 -13.46 6.97 2.67
CA ILE A 282 -12.91 7.73 1.54
C ILE A 282 -11.64 8.45 2.00
N ALA A 283 -10.61 8.46 1.17
CA ALA A 283 -9.44 9.27 1.39
C ALA A 283 -8.92 9.89 0.10
N TYR A 284 -8.29 11.04 0.24
CA TYR A 284 -7.65 11.78 -0.82
C TYR A 284 -6.29 12.27 -0.37
N SER A 285 -5.33 12.27 -1.27
CA SER A 285 -4.06 12.98 -1.09
C SER A 285 -3.63 13.71 -2.35
N TYR A 286 -2.88 14.77 -2.11
CA TYR A 286 -2.13 15.49 -3.13
C TYR A 286 -0.65 15.46 -2.78
N GLU A 287 0.16 14.91 -3.68
CA GLU A 287 1.60 14.79 -3.54
C GLU A 287 2.27 15.77 -4.51
N ALA A 288 3.07 16.68 -3.98
CA ALA A 288 3.87 17.62 -4.74
C ALA A 288 5.33 17.14 -4.81
N PHE A 289 5.89 17.06 -6.02
CA PHE A 289 7.28 16.64 -6.21
C PHE A 289 8.23 17.78 -5.85
N THR A 290 9.22 17.49 -5.00
CA THR A 290 10.27 18.43 -4.59
C THR A 290 11.54 18.30 -5.43
N SER A 291 11.63 17.25 -6.28
CA SER A 291 12.73 17.00 -7.20
C SER A 291 12.20 16.47 -8.54
N GLY A 292 13.02 16.53 -9.59
CA GLY A 292 12.66 16.03 -10.92
C GLY A 292 11.65 16.93 -11.63
N LEU A 293 10.37 16.56 -11.62
CA LEU A 293 9.30 17.26 -12.34
C LEU A 293 8.94 18.63 -11.74
N GLY A 294 9.38 18.94 -10.53
CA GLY A 294 9.12 20.21 -9.84
C GLY A 294 7.71 20.31 -9.24
N LEU A 295 7.50 21.37 -8.47
CA LEU A 295 6.26 21.58 -7.68
C LEU A 295 4.97 21.71 -8.51
N GLY A 296 5.09 22.00 -9.81
CA GLY A 296 3.93 22.14 -10.71
C GLY A 296 3.34 20.80 -11.19
N ALA A 297 4.07 19.72 -11.03
CA ALA A 297 3.67 18.38 -11.46
C ALA A 297 3.19 17.56 -10.26
N GLY A 298 1.98 17.80 -9.79
CA GLY A 298 1.42 17.09 -8.65
C GLY A 298 0.83 15.72 -9.04
N GLN A 299 0.62 14.91 -8.01
CA GLN A 299 -0.01 13.60 -8.11
C GLN A 299 -1.23 13.56 -7.21
N HIS A 300 -2.36 13.13 -7.75
CA HIS A 300 -3.60 12.98 -6.99
C HIS A 300 -3.87 11.52 -6.72
N GLU A 301 -4.27 11.20 -5.50
CA GLU A 301 -4.68 9.85 -5.12
C GLU A 301 -6.04 9.88 -4.43
N ILE A 302 -6.92 8.97 -4.83
CA ILE A 302 -8.20 8.70 -4.16
C ILE A 302 -8.22 7.23 -3.78
N SER A 303 -8.59 6.93 -2.53
CA SER A 303 -8.82 5.55 -2.09
C SER A 303 -10.17 5.38 -1.43
N LEU A 304 -10.79 4.23 -1.68
CA LEU A 304 -12.10 3.84 -1.18
C LEU A 304 -12.01 2.48 -0.50
N ILE A 305 -12.63 2.34 0.67
CA ILE A 305 -12.75 1.05 1.36
C ILE A 305 -14.17 0.88 1.86
N TYR A 306 -14.79 -0.24 1.51
CA TYR A 306 -16.12 -0.61 1.96
C TYR A 306 -16.07 -1.97 2.66
N ARG A 307 -16.64 -2.06 3.87
CA ARG A 307 -16.66 -3.28 4.66
C ARG A 307 -18.08 -3.80 4.78
N LEU A 308 -18.29 -5.01 4.26
CA LEU A 308 -19.55 -5.72 4.27
C LEU A 308 -19.54 -6.74 5.41
N PRO A 309 -20.47 -6.67 6.38
CA PRO A 309 -20.60 -7.70 7.38
C PRO A 309 -21.16 -8.98 6.72
N ILE A 310 -20.29 -9.96 6.51
CA ILE A 310 -20.68 -11.29 6.03
C ILE A 310 -20.56 -12.24 7.22
N ASP A 311 -21.70 -12.83 7.63
CA ASP A 311 -21.73 -13.88 8.63
C ASP A 311 -21.51 -15.24 7.95
N LEU A 312 -20.26 -15.70 7.94
CA LEU A 312 -19.89 -17.06 7.48
C LEU A 312 -20.03 -18.10 8.58
N GLY A 313 -20.46 -17.71 9.78
CA GLY A 313 -20.75 -18.62 10.87
C GLY A 313 -21.88 -19.58 10.45
N LYS A 314 -21.71 -20.87 10.70
CA LYS A 314 -22.81 -21.83 10.61
C LYS A 314 -23.90 -21.38 11.58
N LYS A 315 -24.91 -20.68 11.10
CA LYS A 315 -26.18 -20.62 11.82
C LYS A 315 -26.61 -22.07 11.97
N GLY A 316 -26.62 -22.57 13.20
CA GLY A 316 -27.13 -23.88 13.53
C GLY A 316 -28.55 -24.02 12.97
N ARG A 317 -28.65 -24.58 11.82
CA ARG A 317 -29.89 -24.72 11.10
C ARG A 317 -30.51 -26.02 11.52
N ASN A 318 -31.37 -25.97 12.54
CA ASN A 318 -32.41 -26.96 12.68
C ASN A 318 -33.37 -26.87 11.47
N LEU A 319 -32.96 -27.46 10.35
CA LEU A 319 -33.79 -27.54 9.15
C LEU A 319 -34.86 -28.62 9.21
N HIS A 320 -34.94 -29.38 10.31
CA HIS A 320 -35.96 -30.40 10.50
C HIS A 320 -36.95 -29.92 11.58
N ARG A 321 -37.75 -28.93 11.30
CA ARG A 321 -39.11 -28.94 11.85
C ARG A 321 -39.87 -30.04 11.11
N SER A 322 -39.92 -31.21 11.69
CA SER A 322 -40.88 -32.26 11.34
C SER A 322 -42.27 -31.65 11.41
N VAL A 323 -42.89 -31.42 10.27
CA VAL A 323 -44.33 -31.15 10.21
C VAL A 323 -44.99 -32.50 10.44
N ARG A 324 -45.37 -32.79 11.70
CA ARG A 324 -46.28 -33.88 11.99
C ARG A 324 -47.67 -33.39 11.56
N TRP A 325 -48.16 -33.95 10.49
CA TRP A 325 -49.58 -33.91 10.20
C TRP A 325 -50.31 -34.86 11.19
N LEU A 326 -51.18 -34.29 11.99
CA LEU A 326 -52.18 -35.01 12.74
C LEU A 326 -53.46 -35.02 11.90
#